data_c1775fdf5f7c561cb7ba50c97b1b2acf
#
_entry.id   c1775fdf5f7c561cb7ba50c97b1b2acf
#
_cell.length_a   1.000
_cell.length_b   1.000
_cell.length_c   1.000
_cell.angle_alpha   90.00
_cell.angle_beta   90.00
_cell.angle_gamma   90.00
#
_symmetry.space_group_name_H-M   'P 1'
#
loop_
_entity.id
_entity.type
_entity.pdbx_description
1 polymer ?
#
loop_
_entity_poly.entity_id
_entity_poly.type
_entity_poly.pdbx_seq_one_letter_code
_entity_poly.pdbx_strand_id
1 'polypeptide(L)'
;MNVRESLLPEFDHETTMTRVVLERLPEGAFEWRPHPKSYTLGGLATHLAQIPHWGTSILTKDFYDLATSTTRDPLTSLKAVLETFDGHVREVRSALVSLTDGQLLQPWALRRAEKIVLSMPRVSALRGFVVRHLVHHRGQMTVYLRLNDVPLPPLYGPTADETM
;
A
#
# COMPACT_ATOMS: atom_id res chain seq x y z
N MET A 1 22.39 -10.76 8.43
CA MET A 1 21.35 -10.11 7.59
C MET A 1 21.08 -8.75 8.21
N ASN A 2 21.29 -7.68 7.49
CA ASN A 2 21.03 -6.33 7.97
C ASN A 2 19.56 -5.93 7.75
N VAL A 3 19.12 -4.78 8.30
CA VAL A 3 17.72 -4.35 8.26
C VAL A 3 17.21 -4.18 6.83
N ARG A 4 18.01 -3.55 5.97
CA ARG A 4 17.64 -3.31 4.57
C ARG A 4 17.56 -4.62 3.78
N GLU A 5 18.48 -5.56 3.99
CA GLU A 5 18.47 -6.87 3.32
C GLU A 5 17.24 -7.71 3.66
N SER A 6 16.65 -7.50 4.84
CA SER A 6 15.39 -8.14 5.22
C SER A 6 14.18 -7.39 4.65
N LEU A 7 14.20 -6.06 4.70
CA LEU A 7 13.05 -5.21 4.40
C LEU A 7 12.78 -5.08 2.90
N LEU A 8 13.82 -5.00 2.07
CA LEU A 8 13.66 -4.79 0.63
C LEU A 8 12.96 -5.98 -0.07
N PRO A 9 13.36 -7.26 0.16
CA PRO A 9 12.61 -8.39 -0.39
C PRO A 9 11.18 -8.51 0.14
N GLU A 10 10.93 -8.18 1.42
CA GLU A 10 9.60 -8.12 2.01
C GLU A 10 8.72 -7.10 1.28
N PHE A 11 9.24 -5.89 1.06
CA PHE A 11 8.54 -4.83 0.32
C PHE A 11 8.27 -5.23 -1.14
N ASP A 12 9.29 -5.74 -1.85
CA ASP A 12 9.18 -6.17 -3.24
C ASP A 12 8.13 -7.30 -3.39
N HIS A 13 8.12 -8.27 -2.47
CA HIS A 13 7.13 -9.35 -2.48
C HIS A 13 5.71 -8.83 -2.27
N GLU A 14 5.47 -8.04 -1.23
CA GLU A 14 4.12 -7.56 -0.91
C GLU A 14 3.56 -6.58 -1.95
N THR A 15 4.41 -5.78 -2.55
CA THR A 15 3.98 -4.89 -3.65
C THR A 15 3.67 -5.66 -4.93
N THR A 16 4.46 -6.70 -5.26
CA THR A 16 4.17 -7.60 -6.40
C THR A 16 2.81 -8.29 -6.20
N MET A 17 2.56 -8.88 -5.02
CA MET A 17 1.29 -9.53 -4.72
C MET A 17 0.11 -8.55 -4.77
N THR A 18 0.31 -7.32 -4.33
CA THR A 18 -0.73 -6.29 -4.39
C THR A 18 -1.03 -5.90 -5.84
N ARG A 19 0.01 -5.75 -6.66
CA ARG A 19 -0.14 -5.41 -8.08
C ARG A 19 -0.93 -6.47 -8.84
N VAL A 20 -0.64 -7.75 -8.61
CA VAL A 20 -1.38 -8.88 -9.24
C VAL A 20 -2.87 -8.84 -8.90
N VAL A 21 -3.25 -8.46 -7.67
CA VAL A 21 -4.65 -8.27 -7.29
C VAL A 21 -5.26 -7.05 -7.98
N LEU A 22 -4.53 -5.93 -8.06
CA LEU A 22 -5.00 -4.71 -8.73
C LEU A 22 -5.22 -4.93 -10.24
N GLU A 23 -4.47 -5.79 -10.88
CA GLU A 23 -4.66 -6.15 -12.31
C GLU A 23 -6.00 -6.85 -12.60
N ARG A 24 -6.65 -7.40 -11.57
CA ARG A 24 -7.94 -8.10 -11.69
C ARG A 24 -9.15 -7.18 -11.52
N LEU A 25 -8.96 -5.87 -11.32
CA LEU A 25 -10.07 -4.95 -11.08
C LEU A 25 -11.01 -4.85 -12.29
N PRO A 26 -12.32 -5.12 -12.12
CA PRO A 26 -13.31 -4.93 -13.15
C PRO A 26 -13.71 -3.44 -13.22
N GLU A 27 -13.28 -2.71 -14.25
CA GLU A 27 -13.54 -1.28 -14.39
C GLU A 27 -15.04 -0.93 -14.33
N GLY A 28 -15.90 -1.79 -14.87
CA GLY A 28 -17.34 -1.58 -14.82
C GLY A 28 -17.97 -1.62 -13.43
N ALA A 29 -17.21 -2.09 -12.41
CA ALA A 29 -17.69 -2.20 -11.02
C ALA A 29 -17.03 -1.19 -10.07
N PHE A 30 -16.33 -0.17 -10.54
CA PHE A 30 -15.63 0.79 -9.67
C PHE A 30 -16.53 1.48 -8.65
N GLU A 31 -17.80 1.74 -8.97
CA GLU A 31 -18.78 2.32 -8.06
C GLU A 31 -19.47 1.31 -7.13
N TRP A 32 -19.26 0.01 -7.36
CA TRP A 32 -19.83 -1.04 -6.52
C TRP A 32 -19.20 -1.04 -5.12
N ARG A 33 -20.01 -1.35 -4.11
CA ARG A 33 -19.56 -1.53 -2.72
C ARG A 33 -20.39 -2.61 -2.01
N PRO A 34 -19.80 -3.40 -1.10
CA PRO A 34 -20.55 -4.45 -0.38
C PRO A 34 -21.50 -3.90 0.67
N HIS A 35 -21.27 -2.67 1.14
CA HIS A 35 -22.07 -2.02 2.17
C HIS A 35 -21.97 -0.49 2.05
N PRO A 36 -23.03 0.29 2.35
CA PRO A 36 -23.01 1.77 2.25
C PRO A 36 -21.90 2.47 3.02
N LYS A 37 -21.41 1.86 4.12
CA LYS A 37 -20.31 2.38 4.95
C LYS A 37 -18.92 1.93 4.49
N SER A 38 -18.82 1.05 3.49
CA SER A 38 -17.55 0.57 2.95
C SER A 38 -17.08 1.46 1.80
N TYR A 39 -15.79 1.40 1.49
CA TYR A 39 -15.27 1.95 0.24
C TYR A 39 -16.02 1.36 -0.96
N THR A 40 -16.10 2.13 -2.05
CA THR A 40 -16.36 1.52 -3.35
C THR A 40 -15.14 0.69 -3.79
N LEU A 41 -15.31 -0.20 -4.76
CA LEU A 41 -14.21 -0.98 -5.33
C LEU A 41 -13.10 -0.06 -5.86
N GLY A 42 -13.47 0.98 -6.62
CA GLY A 42 -12.53 2.00 -7.10
C GLY A 42 -11.89 2.81 -5.95
N GLY A 43 -12.67 3.13 -4.90
CA GLY A 43 -12.15 3.82 -3.71
C GLY A 43 -11.12 2.97 -2.95
N LEU A 44 -11.36 1.67 -2.78
CA LEU A 44 -10.40 0.75 -2.16
C LEU A 44 -9.16 0.56 -3.04
N ALA A 45 -9.33 0.46 -4.36
CA ALA A 45 -8.24 0.39 -5.32
C ALA A 45 -7.36 1.65 -5.29
N THR A 46 -7.99 2.84 -5.25
CA THR A 46 -7.30 4.12 -5.07
C THR A 46 -6.50 4.14 -3.78
N HIS A 47 -7.09 3.69 -2.68
CA HIS A 47 -6.41 3.63 -1.39
C HIS A 47 -5.18 2.71 -1.45
N LEU A 48 -5.31 1.51 -2.02
CA LEU A 48 -4.19 0.59 -2.24
C LEU A 48 -3.08 1.22 -3.09
N ALA A 49 -3.44 1.92 -4.17
CA ALA A 49 -2.46 2.59 -5.03
C ALA A 49 -1.72 3.74 -4.33
N GLN A 50 -2.32 4.35 -3.31
CA GLN A 50 -1.75 5.49 -2.59
C GLN A 50 -0.98 5.09 -1.32
N ILE A 51 -1.18 3.90 -0.76
CA ILE A 51 -0.48 3.45 0.45
C ILE A 51 1.06 3.58 0.31
N PRO A 52 1.71 3.16 -0.79
CA PRO A 52 3.16 3.28 -0.90
C PRO A 52 3.69 4.72 -0.83
N HIS A 53 2.89 5.73 -1.20
CA HIS A 53 3.29 7.15 -1.07
C HIS A 53 3.71 7.54 0.35
N TRP A 54 3.11 6.93 1.38
CA TRP A 54 3.53 7.13 2.77
C TRP A 54 4.96 6.66 3.00
N GLY A 55 5.38 5.62 2.28
CA GLY A 55 6.73 5.09 2.35
C GLY A 55 7.79 6.12 1.93
N THR A 56 7.54 6.89 0.88
CA THR A 56 8.43 7.98 0.47
C THR A 56 8.61 8.99 1.60
N SER A 57 7.52 9.44 2.25
CA SER A 57 7.60 10.34 3.39
C SER A 57 8.34 9.73 4.59
N ILE A 58 8.06 8.47 4.92
CA ILE A 58 8.71 7.75 6.02
C ILE A 58 10.23 7.66 5.81
N LEU A 59 10.67 7.43 4.58
CA LEU A 59 12.08 7.23 4.26
C LEU A 59 12.85 8.54 4.06
N THR A 60 12.19 9.62 3.60
CA THR A 60 12.87 10.86 3.18
C THR A 60 12.64 12.06 4.10
N LYS A 61 11.62 12.00 4.99
CA LYS A 61 11.28 13.10 5.92
C LYS A 61 11.35 12.61 7.36
N ASP A 62 11.50 13.52 8.31
CA ASP A 62 11.54 13.17 9.74
C ASP A 62 10.15 12.96 10.34
N PHE A 63 9.12 13.47 9.67
CA PHE A 63 7.73 13.32 10.09
C PHE A 63 6.75 13.43 8.93
N TYR A 64 5.52 12.98 9.17
CA TYR A 64 4.34 13.26 8.35
C TYR A 64 3.32 14.02 9.19
N ASP A 65 2.76 15.10 8.66
CA ASP A 65 1.76 15.90 9.35
C ASP A 65 0.35 15.64 8.79
N LEU A 66 -0.50 15.05 9.62
CA LEU A 66 -1.91 14.80 9.29
C LEU A 66 -2.74 16.07 9.06
N ALA A 67 -2.30 17.21 9.63
CA ALA A 67 -3.02 18.49 9.44
C ALA A 67 -2.86 19.03 8.02
N THR A 68 -1.79 18.66 7.32
CA THR A 68 -1.52 19.04 5.92
C THR A 68 -1.89 17.97 4.90
N SER A 69 -2.44 16.84 5.39
CA SER A 69 -2.86 15.74 4.53
C SER A 69 -4.10 16.14 3.74
N THR A 70 -4.02 16.05 2.42
CA THR A 70 -5.17 16.26 1.53
C THR A 70 -5.77 14.92 1.11
N THR A 71 -7.08 14.86 1.06
CA THR A 71 -7.77 13.77 0.36
C THR A 71 -7.51 13.91 -1.13
N ARG A 72 -7.25 12.80 -1.79
CA ARG A 72 -7.11 12.76 -3.26
C ARG A 72 -8.38 12.21 -3.86
N ASP A 73 -8.72 12.70 -5.04
CA ASP A 73 -9.87 12.19 -5.79
C ASP A 73 -9.67 10.71 -6.12
N PRO A 74 -10.75 9.91 -6.12
CA PRO A 74 -10.70 8.52 -6.53
C PRO A 74 -10.19 8.37 -7.96
N LEU A 75 -9.34 7.37 -8.18
CA LEU A 75 -8.90 6.97 -9.52
C LEU A 75 -10.05 6.24 -10.22
N THR A 76 -10.30 6.57 -11.47
CA THR A 76 -11.50 6.14 -12.20
C THR A 76 -11.23 5.08 -13.27
N SER A 77 -9.98 4.62 -13.41
CA SER A 77 -9.63 3.58 -14.37
C SER A 77 -8.56 2.63 -13.83
N LEU A 78 -8.56 1.40 -14.29
CA LEU A 78 -7.52 0.40 -13.99
C LEU A 78 -6.12 0.94 -14.33
N LYS A 79 -5.99 1.56 -15.50
CA LYS A 79 -4.72 2.16 -15.94
C LYS A 79 -4.21 3.18 -14.92
N ALA A 80 -5.06 4.11 -14.48
CA ALA A 80 -4.67 5.13 -13.50
C ALA A 80 -4.27 4.52 -12.14
N VAL A 81 -4.98 3.47 -11.69
CA VAL A 81 -4.66 2.73 -10.46
C VAL A 81 -3.27 2.10 -10.56
N LEU A 82 -2.99 1.36 -11.64
CA LEU A 82 -1.71 0.67 -11.84
C LEU A 82 -0.55 1.66 -12.01
N GLU A 83 -0.71 2.71 -12.81
CA GLU A 83 0.33 3.73 -13.01
C GLU A 83 0.67 4.47 -11.70
N THR A 84 -0.34 4.80 -10.89
CA THR A 84 -0.16 5.45 -9.59
C THR A 84 0.57 4.51 -8.62
N PHE A 85 0.12 3.26 -8.52
CA PHE A 85 0.73 2.25 -7.66
C PHE A 85 2.20 2.02 -8.03
N ASP A 86 2.47 1.73 -9.30
CA ASP A 86 3.81 1.46 -9.81
C ASP A 86 4.76 2.66 -9.64
N GLY A 87 4.23 3.89 -9.80
CA GLY A 87 4.99 5.12 -9.56
C GLY A 87 5.45 5.23 -8.10
N HIS A 88 4.53 5.10 -7.16
CA HIS A 88 4.83 5.18 -5.73
C HIS A 88 5.73 4.03 -5.25
N VAL A 89 5.53 2.81 -5.77
CA VAL A 89 6.40 1.66 -5.45
C VAL A 89 7.84 1.92 -5.89
N ARG A 90 8.04 2.43 -7.12
CA ARG A 90 9.39 2.78 -7.61
C ARG A 90 10.07 3.84 -6.74
N GLU A 91 9.34 4.88 -6.31
CA GLU A 91 9.86 5.92 -5.43
C GLU A 91 10.32 5.36 -4.09
N VAL A 92 9.46 4.56 -3.43
CA VAL A 92 9.79 3.94 -2.14
C VAL A 92 10.97 2.99 -2.26
N ARG A 93 10.96 2.14 -3.30
CA ARG A 93 12.05 1.20 -3.55
C ARG A 93 13.39 1.90 -3.75
N SER A 94 13.40 2.98 -4.55
CA SER A 94 14.59 3.80 -4.77
C SER A 94 15.11 4.43 -3.47
N ALA A 95 14.21 5.01 -2.67
CA ALA A 95 14.57 5.58 -1.38
C ALA A 95 15.11 4.51 -0.42
N LEU A 96 14.46 3.33 -0.37
CA LEU A 96 14.88 2.23 0.52
C LEU A 96 16.27 1.70 0.17
N VAL A 97 16.59 1.57 -1.12
CA VAL A 97 17.92 1.13 -1.58
C VAL A 97 19.01 2.13 -1.21
N SER A 98 18.71 3.43 -1.19
CA SER A 98 19.70 4.48 -0.88
C SER A 98 20.03 4.63 0.60
N LEU A 99 19.19 4.11 1.51
CA LEU A 99 19.36 4.28 2.95
C LEU A 99 20.27 3.19 3.57
N THR A 100 21.03 3.59 4.57
CA THR A 100 21.77 2.70 5.46
C THR A 100 20.88 2.12 6.55
N ASP A 101 21.29 1.03 7.18
CA ASP A 101 20.59 0.47 8.35
C ASP A 101 20.47 1.47 9.50
N GLY A 102 21.53 2.26 9.74
CA GLY A 102 21.50 3.32 10.75
C GLY A 102 20.42 4.36 10.49
N GLN A 103 20.21 4.74 9.23
CA GLN A 103 19.14 5.66 8.84
C GLN A 103 17.76 5.04 8.96
N LEU A 104 17.61 3.74 8.64
CA LEU A 104 16.36 3.00 8.82
C LEU A 104 15.95 2.84 10.29
N LEU A 105 16.92 2.87 11.20
CA LEU A 105 16.69 2.81 12.64
C LEU A 105 16.42 4.19 13.27
N GLN A 106 16.63 5.30 12.55
CA GLN A 106 16.33 6.63 13.06
C GLN A 106 14.83 6.80 13.31
N PRO A 107 14.45 7.62 14.31
CA PRO A 107 13.06 7.90 14.62
C PRO A 107 12.37 8.64 13.47
N TRP A 108 11.12 8.31 13.25
CA TRP A 108 10.17 9.01 12.42
C TRP A 108 8.91 9.29 13.22
N ALA A 109 8.23 10.42 12.97
CA ALA A 109 7.07 10.83 13.73
C ALA A 109 5.83 11.02 12.83
N LEU A 110 4.66 10.60 13.34
CA LEU A 110 3.37 11.03 12.85
C LEU A 110 2.90 12.19 13.73
N ARG A 111 2.59 13.32 13.11
CA ARG A 111 2.14 14.55 13.81
C ARG A 111 0.72 14.94 13.39
N ARG A 112 0.12 15.77 14.20
CA ARG A 112 -1.04 16.60 13.85
C ARG A 112 -0.74 18.01 14.34
N ALA A 113 -0.34 18.89 13.43
CA ALA A 113 0.26 20.18 13.74
C ALA A 113 1.46 20.01 14.70
N GLU A 114 1.50 20.73 15.83
CA GLU A 114 2.59 20.66 16.81
C GLU A 114 2.59 19.38 17.67
N LYS A 115 1.51 18.57 17.63
CA LYS A 115 1.38 17.38 18.48
C LYS A 115 1.95 16.15 17.80
N ILE A 116 2.92 15.49 18.44
CA ILE A 116 3.36 14.14 18.04
C ILE A 116 2.27 13.14 18.43
N VAL A 117 1.70 12.46 17.46
CA VAL A 117 0.70 11.39 17.64
C VAL A 117 1.40 10.07 18.01
N LEU A 118 2.49 9.77 17.30
CA LEU A 118 3.36 8.64 17.59
C LEU A 118 4.76 8.88 17.02
N SER A 119 5.75 8.16 17.57
CA SER A 119 7.12 8.14 17.04
C SER A 119 7.66 6.72 17.15
N MET A 120 8.38 6.28 16.11
CA MET A 120 8.99 4.94 16.02
C MET A 120 10.11 4.94 14.99
N PRO A 121 11.00 3.92 14.97
CA PRO A 121 11.99 3.78 13.90
C PRO A 121 11.34 3.73 12.51
N ARG A 122 12.00 4.31 11.48
CA ARG A 122 11.51 4.33 10.09
C ARG A 122 11.15 2.92 9.58
N VAL A 123 11.97 1.91 9.91
CA VAL A 123 11.69 0.51 9.55
C VAL A 123 10.37 0.01 10.11
N SER A 124 10.06 0.36 11.36
CA SER A 124 8.79 -0.02 12.01
C SER A 124 7.60 0.73 11.40
N ALA A 125 7.78 2.02 11.08
CA ALA A 125 6.78 2.82 10.40
C ALA A 125 6.50 2.29 8.99
N LEU A 126 7.54 1.95 8.21
CA LEU A 126 7.38 1.40 6.86
C LEU A 126 6.64 0.05 6.88
N ARG A 127 7.03 -0.86 7.78
CA ARG A 127 6.32 -2.15 7.95
C ARG A 127 4.86 -1.95 8.37
N GLY A 128 4.59 -1.04 9.29
CA GLY A 128 3.24 -0.78 9.81
C GLY A 128 2.34 -0.07 8.81
N PHE A 129 2.78 1.09 8.32
CA PHE A 129 1.97 1.99 7.51
C PHE A 129 2.01 1.70 6.01
N VAL A 130 2.92 0.86 5.54
CA VAL A 130 2.99 0.48 4.13
C VAL A 130 2.79 -1.01 3.96
N VAL A 131 3.73 -1.85 4.40
CA VAL A 131 3.72 -3.28 4.08
C VAL A 131 2.47 -3.98 4.64
N ARG A 132 2.24 -3.89 5.96
CA ARG A 132 1.06 -4.52 6.60
C ARG A 132 -0.25 -3.87 6.19
N HIS A 133 -0.25 -2.59 5.89
CA HIS A 133 -1.41 -1.85 5.41
C HIS A 133 -1.81 -2.31 4.00
N LEU A 134 -0.83 -2.54 3.10
CA LEU A 134 -1.07 -3.18 1.81
C LEU A 134 -1.68 -4.58 1.99
N VAL A 135 -1.09 -5.42 2.83
CA VAL A 135 -1.59 -6.78 3.11
C VAL A 135 -3.04 -6.74 3.62
N HIS A 136 -3.35 -5.82 4.55
CA HIS A 136 -4.69 -5.67 5.11
C HIS A 136 -5.71 -5.31 4.02
N HIS A 137 -5.49 -4.27 3.25
CA HIS A 137 -6.44 -3.83 2.23
C HIS A 137 -6.46 -4.73 0.98
N ARG A 138 -5.35 -5.38 0.65
CA ARG A 138 -5.33 -6.43 -0.36
C ARG A 138 -6.24 -7.60 0.02
N GLY A 139 -6.20 -8.05 1.28
CA GLY A 139 -7.14 -9.07 1.77
C GLY A 139 -8.61 -8.63 1.63
N GLN A 140 -8.93 -7.37 1.91
CA GLN A 140 -10.27 -6.84 1.66
C GLN A 140 -10.59 -6.82 0.14
N MET A 141 -9.64 -6.41 -0.70
CA MET A 141 -9.83 -6.37 -2.15
C MET A 141 -10.13 -7.75 -2.72
N THR A 142 -9.50 -8.82 -2.24
CA THR A 142 -9.83 -10.19 -2.71
C THR A 142 -11.29 -10.56 -2.43
N VAL A 143 -11.85 -10.13 -1.28
CA VAL A 143 -13.27 -10.32 -1.00
C VAL A 143 -14.16 -9.51 -1.96
N TYR A 144 -13.78 -8.27 -2.26
CA TYR A 144 -14.51 -7.42 -3.22
C TYR A 144 -14.50 -8.04 -4.62
N LEU A 145 -13.35 -8.53 -5.07
CA LEU A 145 -13.23 -9.22 -6.37
C LEU A 145 -14.13 -10.48 -6.40
N ARG A 146 -14.10 -11.31 -5.36
CA ARG A 146 -14.93 -12.51 -5.27
C ARG A 146 -16.42 -12.20 -5.35
N LEU A 147 -16.87 -11.14 -4.68
CA LEU A 147 -18.28 -10.70 -4.71
C LEU A 147 -18.70 -10.11 -6.08
N ASN A 148 -17.74 -9.84 -6.96
CA ASN A 148 -17.97 -9.43 -8.35
C ASN A 148 -17.61 -10.55 -9.35
N ASP A 149 -17.58 -11.82 -8.91
CA ASP A 149 -17.31 -13.00 -9.73
C ASP A 149 -15.95 -12.97 -10.48
N VAL A 150 -14.97 -12.21 -9.95
CA VAL A 150 -13.63 -12.14 -10.52
C VAL A 150 -12.76 -13.27 -9.97
N PRO A 151 -12.10 -14.07 -10.83
CA PRO A 151 -11.13 -15.09 -10.39
C PRO A 151 -9.98 -14.48 -9.58
N LEU A 152 -9.61 -15.15 -8.48
CA LEU A 152 -8.56 -14.68 -7.59
C LEU A 152 -7.22 -15.32 -7.89
N PRO A 153 -6.14 -14.52 -7.98
CA PRO A 153 -4.79 -15.04 -8.13
C PRO A 153 -4.32 -15.73 -6.82
N PRO A 154 -3.40 -16.69 -6.92
CA PRO A 154 -2.71 -17.22 -5.74
C PRO A 154 -1.80 -16.14 -5.15
N LEU A 155 -1.82 -15.97 -3.81
CA LEU A 155 -1.00 -14.99 -3.10
C LEU A 155 -0.02 -15.66 -2.13
N TYR A 156 -0.52 -16.24 -1.05
CA TYR A 156 0.26 -17.02 -0.08
C TYR A 156 -0.02 -18.53 -0.17
N GLY A 157 -0.84 -18.92 -1.12
CA GLY A 157 -1.27 -20.27 -1.37
C GLY A 157 -2.25 -20.33 -2.53
N PRO A 158 -2.69 -21.51 -2.97
CA PRO A 158 -3.65 -21.68 -4.04
C PRO A 158 -5.01 -21.09 -3.68
N THR A 159 -5.78 -20.73 -4.69
CA THR A 159 -7.19 -20.34 -4.55
C THR A 159 -8.10 -21.41 -5.17
N ALA A 160 -9.42 -21.19 -5.11
CA ALA A 160 -10.36 -22.06 -5.83
C ALA A 160 -10.27 -21.90 -7.35
N ASP A 161 -9.63 -20.83 -7.84
CA ASP A 161 -9.57 -20.49 -9.26
C ASP A 161 -8.20 -20.84 -9.88
N GLU A 162 -7.11 -20.65 -9.13
CA GLU A 162 -5.73 -20.79 -9.65
C GLU A 162 -4.82 -21.54 -8.66
N THR A 163 -3.99 -22.42 -9.19
CA THR A 163 -2.88 -23.06 -8.45
C THR A 163 -1.64 -22.16 -8.48
N MET A 164 -0.69 -22.44 -7.56
CA MET A 164 0.62 -21.77 -7.57
C MET A 164 1.49 -22.31 -8.70
#